data_92c90aba99b2444349e48fa3466a74c6
#
_entry.id   92c90aba99b2444349e48fa3466a74c6
#
_cell.length_a   1.000
_cell.length_b   1.000
_cell.length_c   1.000
_cell.angle_alpha   90.00
_cell.angle_beta   90.00
_cell.angle_gamma   90.00
#
_symmetry.space_group_name_H-M   'P 1'
#
loop_
_entity.id
_entity.type
_entity.pdbx_description
1 polymer ?
#
loop_
_entity_poly.entity_id
_entity_poly.type
_entity_poly.pdbx_seq_one_letter_code
_entity_poly.pdbx_strand_id
1 'polypeptide(L)' 'MIKLGSNVKSKIHDDLTGSVVLLERSNNYAVVSTHIDDYEMMTVECFLSDLELA' A
#
# COMPACT_ATOMS: atom_id res chain seq x y z
N MET A 1 11.40 4.33 6.28
CA MET A 1 11.33 2.98 5.69
C MET A 1 9.92 2.43 5.83
N ILE A 2 9.38 1.89 4.77
CA ILE A 2 8.04 1.28 4.79
C ILE A 2 8.07 -0.03 5.57
N LYS A 3 7.11 -0.24 6.45
CA LYS A 3 6.92 -1.46 7.26
C LYS A 3 5.45 -1.86 7.29
N LEU A 4 5.17 -3.03 7.85
CA LEU A 4 3.79 -3.42 8.12
C LEU A 4 3.10 -2.34 8.95
N GLY A 5 1.91 -1.96 8.54
CA GLY A 5 1.13 -0.91 9.20
C GLY A 5 1.46 0.51 8.75
N SER A 6 2.52 0.72 7.97
CA SER A 6 2.85 2.05 7.46
C SER A 6 1.72 2.59 6.59
N ASN A 7 1.43 3.88 6.73
CA ASN A 7 0.56 4.58 5.78
C ASN A 7 1.39 4.97 4.57
N VAL A 8 0.92 4.57 3.40
CA VAL A 8 1.66 4.74 2.15
C VAL A 8 0.76 5.31 1.06
N LYS A 9 1.40 5.85 0.04
CA LYS A 9 0.73 6.25 -1.19
C LYS A 9 1.52 5.74 -2.38
N SER A 10 0.83 5.54 -3.50
CA SER A 10 1.46 5.10 -4.73
C SER A 10 2.14 6.27 -5.41
N LYS A 11 3.33 6.03 -5.96
CA LYS A 11 4.03 7.01 -6.79
C LYS A 11 3.43 7.12 -8.19
N ILE A 12 2.69 6.09 -8.62
CA ILE A 12 2.18 5.98 -9.99
C ILE A 12 0.66 6.14 -10.09
N HIS A 13 -0.07 5.96 -8.98
CA HIS A 13 -1.53 6.12 -8.93
C HIS A 13 -1.88 7.11 -7.83
N ASP A 14 -2.21 8.33 -8.20
CA ASP A 14 -2.40 9.44 -7.25
C ASP A 14 -3.49 9.18 -6.22
N ASP A 15 -4.47 8.34 -6.54
CA ASP A 15 -5.61 8.05 -5.68
C ASP A 15 -5.41 6.81 -4.79
N LEU A 16 -4.29 6.11 -4.93
CA LEU A 16 -4.04 4.92 -4.12
C LEU A 16 -3.27 5.29 -2.86
N THR A 17 -3.98 5.29 -1.74
CA THR A 17 -3.40 5.47 -0.41
C THR A 17 -3.98 4.42 0.53
N GLY A 18 -3.21 4.01 1.50
CA GLY A 18 -3.68 3.04 2.48
C GLY A 18 -2.58 2.58 3.40
N SER A 19 -2.81 1.46 4.06
CA SER A 19 -1.82 0.88 4.98
C SER A 19 -1.32 -0.46 4.49
N VAL A 20 -0.05 -0.73 4.74
CA VAL A 20 0.60 -1.97 4.33
C VAL A 20 0.16 -3.10 5.26
N VAL A 21 -0.44 -4.13 4.68
CA VAL A 21 -0.93 -5.30 5.42
C VAL A 21 -0.11 -6.55 5.15
N LEU A 22 0.73 -6.54 4.12
CA LEU A 22 1.68 -7.61 3.81
C LEU A 22 2.91 -6.99 3.15
N LEU A 23 4.08 -7.49 3.49
CA LEU A 23 5.32 -6.92 2.98
C LEU A 23 6.33 -8.04 2.76
N GLU A 24 6.84 -8.14 1.53
CA GLU A 24 7.91 -9.07 1.17
C GLU A 24 8.99 -8.30 0.41
N ARG A 25 9.96 -7.79 1.16
CA ARG A 25 11.03 -6.92 0.59
C ARG A 25 11.88 -7.64 -0.45
N SER A 26 12.16 -8.91 -0.22
CA SER A 26 12.99 -9.70 -1.13
C SER A 26 12.37 -9.87 -2.50
N ASN A 27 11.04 -9.74 -2.58
CA ASN A 27 10.29 -9.87 -3.83
C ASN A 27 9.77 -8.54 -4.36
N ASN A 28 10.14 -7.42 -3.72
CA ASN A 28 9.64 -6.09 -4.08
C ASN A 28 8.11 -6.06 -4.09
N TYR A 29 7.49 -6.68 -3.09
CA TYR A 29 6.05 -6.95 -3.08
C TYR A 29 5.41 -6.42 -1.80
N ALA A 30 4.26 -5.80 -1.94
CA ALA A 30 3.45 -5.35 -0.82
C ALA A 30 1.97 -5.43 -1.16
N VAL A 31 1.15 -5.61 -0.13
CA VAL A 31 -0.30 -5.50 -0.25
C VAL A 31 -0.74 -4.33 0.61
N VAL A 32 -1.51 -3.44 0.01
CA VAL A 32 -2.02 -2.24 0.65
C VAL A 32 -3.52 -2.37 0.84
N SER A 33 -3.98 -2.13 2.05
CA SER A 33 -5.42 -2.04 2.35
C SER A 33 -5.84 -0.59 2.19
N THR A 34 -6.82 -0.35 1.33
CA THR A 34 -7.31 0.99 1.04
C THR A 34 -8.83 1.03 1.16
N HIS A 35 -9.38 2.18 1.52
CA HIS A 35 -10.81 2.39 1.60
C HIS A 35 -11.38 2.68 0.21
N ILE A 36 -12.49 2.00 -0.14
CA ILE A 36 -13.28 2.34 -1.30
C ILE A 36 -14.29 3.42 -0.91
N ASP A 37 -14.91 3.24 0.25
CA ASP A 37 -15.84 4.20 0.87
C ASP A 37 -15.79 4.02 2.39
N ASP A 38 -16.74 4.61 3.12
CA ASP A 38 -16.76 4.57 4.58
C ASP A 38 -16.96 3.15 5.14
N TYR A 39 -17.47 2.24 4.35
CA TYR A 39 -17.87 0.91 4.80
C TYR A 39 -17.09 -0.23 4.17
N GLU A 40 -16.40 0.03 3.07
CA GLU A 40 -15.70 -1.00 2.34
C GLU A 40 -14.21 -0.73 2.22
N MET A 41 -13.44 -1.80 2.34
CA MET A 41 -12.00 -1.78 2.12
C MET A 41 -11.65 -2.82 1.07
N MET A 42 -10.60 -2.56 0.33
CA MET A 42 -10.05 -3.53 -0.60
C MET A 42 -8.54 -3.62 -0.40
N THR A 43 -7.97 -4.73 -0.84
CA THR A 43 -6.53 -4.91 -0.83
C THR A 43 -6.01 -4.84 -2.26
N VAL A 44 -4.87 -4.18 -2.44
CA VAL A 44 -4.25 -4.00 -3.76
C VAL A 44 -2.81 -4.48 -3.67
N GLU A 45 -2.42 -5.34 -4.61
CA GLU A 45 -1.03 -5.78 -4.74
C GLU A 45 -0.22 -4.69 -5.44
N CYS A 46 0.93 -4.37 -4.87
CA CYS A 46 1.81 -3.32 -5.40
C CYS A 46 3.26 -3.78 -5.41
N PHE A 47 4.06 -3.19 -6.29
CA PHE A 47 5.51 -3.27 -6.12
C PHE A 47 5.90 -2.33 -4.99
N LEU A 48 6.73 -2.81 -4.09
CA LEU A 48 7.20 -2.00 -2.96
C LEU A 48 7.87 -0.71 -3.43
N SER A 49 8.62 -0.80 -4.53
CA SER A 49 9.32 0.35 -5.11
C SER A 49 8.39 1.45 -5.63
N ASP A 50 7.11 1.13 -5.86
CA ASP A 50 6.11 2.10 -6.32
C ASP A 50 5.42 2.82 -5.16
N LEU A 51 5.76 2.49 -3.92
CA LEU A 51 5.15 3.06 -2.73
C LEU A 51 6.10 4.02 -2.03
N GLU A 52 5.50 5.04 -1.41
CA GLU A 52 6.24 5.95 -0.53
C GLU A 52 5.41 6.23 0.72
N LEU A 53 6.07 6.66 1.78
CA LEU A 53 5.35 7.02 3.01
C LEU A 53 4.45 8.22 2.75
N ALA A 54 3.22 8.11 3.23
CA ALA A 54 2.24 9.19 3.10
C ALA A 54 2.54 10.33 4.06
#